data_655c280fa0658e08e76d08caf3fee5e3
#
_entry.id   655c280fa0658e08e76d08caf3fee5e3
#
_cell.length_a   1.000
_cell.length_b   1.000
_cell.length_c   1.000
_cell.angle_alpha   90.00
_cell.angle_beta   90.00
_cell.angle_gamma   90.00
#
_symmetry.space_group_name_H-M   'P 1'
#
loop_
_entity.id
_entity.type
_entity.pdbx_description
1 polymer ?
#
loop_
_entity_poly.entity_id
_entity_poly.type
_entity_poly.pdbx_seq_one_letter_code
_entity_poly.pdbx_strand_id
1 'polypeptide(L)'
;MKRFPMFLRTAAALALAASLAGCGAMNAQNPSSALQPVNAVPDETDSRLFLKGADVVAYFTQKQYVQGSPQFKSSHEGVTFRFASAANKALFDQAPASYLPQYGGYCANGIAYGIPWGGDADTWKMIDGKLYIFGGQASREAFELDVAGNLRLAEKYWAEEVKGSNSFWQRSKRLVFKVPHYKTGEELAAQVAAAKARP
;
A
#
# COMPACT_ATOMS: atom_id res chain seq x y z
N MET A 1 29.44 -29.97 30.23
CA MET A 1 29.06 -28.86 29.32
C MET A 1 29.26 -29.33 27.88
N LYS A 2 28.15 -29.61 27.14
CA LYS A 2 28.21 -30.05 25.73
C LYS A 2 28.48 -28.84 24.84
N ARG A 3 29.67 -28.81 24.21
CA ARG A 3 30.03 -27.79 23.24
C ARG A 3 29.25 -28.05 21.94
N PHE A 4 28.32 -27.17 21.57
CA PHE A 4 27.67 -27.21 20.26
C PHE A 4 28.73 -27.01 19.16
N PRO A 5 28.69 -27.77 18.05
CA PRO A 5 29.65 -27.66 16.98
C PRO A 5 29.61 -26.27 16.34
N MET A 6 30.79 -25.75 15.99
CA MET A 6 30.98 -24.38 15.45
C MET A 6 30.14 -24.09 14.20
N PHE A 7 29.85 -25.12 13.41
CA PHE A 7 28.98 -25.02 12.20
C PHE A 7 27.53 -24.65 12.52
N LEU A 8 26.99 -25.07 13.67
CA LEU A 8 25.61 -24.70 14.05
C LEU A 8 25.50 -23.23 14.46
N ARG A 9 26.58 -22.67 15.00
CA ARG A 9 26.63 -21.26 15.42
C ARG A 9 26.73 -20.31 14.21
N THR A 10 27.48 -20.70 13.17
CA THR A 10 27.62 -19.92 11.95
C THR A 10 26.33 -19.95 11.13
N ALA A 11 25.63 -21.09 11.04
CA ALA A 11 24.35 -21.20 10.35
C ALA A 11 23.25 -20.38 11.05
N ALA A 12 23.18 -20.38 12.37
CA ALA A 12 22.23 -19.58 13.14
C ALA A 12 22.51 -18.07 13.00
N ALA A 13 23.78 -17.65 12.98
CA ALA A 13 24.16 -16.26 12.80
C ALA A 13 23.83 -15.75 11.38
N LEU A 14 24.03 -16.59 10.35
CA LEU A 14 23.66 -16.25 8.97
C LEU A 14 22.15 -16.17 8.77
N ALA A 15 21.37 -17.06 9.39
CA ALA A 15 19.92 -17.01 9.35
C ALA A 15 19.36 -15.75 10.06
N LEU A 16 19.97 -15.35 11.19
CA LEU A 16 19.59 -14.14 11.90
C LEU A 16 19.95 -12.86 11.09
N ALA A 17 21.10 -12.85 10.43
CA ALA A 17 21.52 -11.73 9.57
C ALA A 17 20.62 -11.59 8.34
N ALA A 18 20.18 -12.69 7.73
CA ALA A 18 19.27 -12.68 6.59
C ALA A 18 17.85 -12.16 6.98
N SER A 19 17.39 -12.51 8.19
CA SER A 19 16.10 -12.00 8.70
C SER A 19 16.15 -10.51 9.02
N LEU A 20 17.28 -10.00 9.50
CA LEU A 20 17.48 -8.57 9.77
C LEU A 20 17.61 -7.75 8.47
N ALA A 21 18.20 -8.30 7.41
CA ALA A 21 18.27 -7.65 6.11
C ALA A 21 16.89 -7.52 5.46
N GLY A 22 16.02 -8.55 5.59
CA GLY A 22 14.63 -8.49 5.13
C GLY A 22 13.80 -7.43 5.87
N CYS A 23 14.00 -7.30 7.19
CA CYS A 23 13.36 -6.24 7.99
C CYS A 23 13.86 -4.84 7.60
N GLY A 24 15.15 -4.68 7.28
CA GLY A 24 15.73 -3.43 6.83
C GLY A 24 15.12 -2.93 5.52
N ALA A 25 14.93 -3.81 4.55
CA ALA A 25 14.31 -3.45 3.27
C ALA A 25 12.84 -3.02 3.44
N MET A 26 12.08 -3.67 4.32
CA MET A 26 10.69 -3.29 4.62
C MET A 26 10.60 -1.98 5.40
N ASN A 27 11.55 -1.71 6.30
CA ASN A 27 11.63 -0.45 7.05
C ASN A 27 12.11 0.71 6.17
N ALA A 28 12.90 0.43 5.15
CA ALA A 28 13.43 1.42 4.22
C ALA A 28 12.41 1.93 3.19
N GLN A 29 11.18 1.40 3.18
CA GLN A 29 10.16 1.78 2.19
C GLN A 29 10.01 3.30 2.05
N ASN A 30 10.10 4.05 3.17
CA ASN A 30 9.83 5.49 3.15
C ASN A 30 10.76 6.31 4.07
N PRO A 31 12.08 6.07 4.16
CA PRO A 31 12.92 6.62 5.24
C PRO A 31 13.03 8.14 5.22
N SER A 32 12.66 8.82 4.14
CA SER A 32 12.78 10.27 3.98
C SER A 32 11.66 10.89 3.15
N SER A 33 10.53 10.19 2.99
CA SER A 33 9.38 10.73 2.28
C SER A 33 8.46 11.49 3.23
N ALA A 34 8.02 12.69 2.86
CA ALA A 34 6.96 13.41 3.57
C ALA A 34 5.59 12.72 3.37
N LEU A 35 5.44 11.86 2.35
CA LEU A 35 4.26 11.03 2.11
C LEU A 35 4.25 9.76 2.97
N GLN A 36 4.63 9.84 4.23
CA GLN A 36 4.74 8.67 5.10
C GLN A 36 3.39 8.27 5.72
N PRO A 37 3.09 6.95 5.74
CA PRO A 37 3.69 5.91 4.91
C PRO A 37 3.17 5.98 3.48
N VAL A 38 3.92 5.45 2.52
CA VAL A 38 3.56 5.44 1.10
C VAL A 38 3.87 4.07 0.49
N ASN A 39 3.01 3.59 -0.41
CA ASN A 39 3.19 2.33 -1.13
C ASN A 39 4.21 2.50 -2.26
N ALA A 40 5.47 2.64 -1.89
CA ALA A 40 6.60 2.75 -2.81
C ALA A 40 7.65 1.68 -2.46
N VAL A 41 8.07 0.95 -3.47
CA VAL A 41 9.03 -0.15 -3.36
C VAL A 41 10.15 0.03 -4.37
N PRO A 42 11.36 -0.50 -4.11
CA PRO A 42 12.43 -0.45 -5.10
C PRO A 42 12.12 -1.35 -6.30
N ASP A 43 12.59 -0.95 -7.47
CA ASP A 43 12.78 -1.81 -8.63
C ASP A 43 14.24 -1.73 -9.10
N GLU A 44 14.54 -2.21 -10.31
CA GLU A 44 15.92 -2.21 -10.85
C GLU A 44 16.51 -0.81 -11.02
N THR A 45 15.70 0.22 -11.22
CA THR A 45 16.14 1.58 -11.56
C THR A 45 15.79 2.64 -10.55
N ASP A 46 14.77 2.42 -9.72
CA ASP A 46 14.23 3.42 -8.80
C ASP A 46 14.13 2.84 -7.39
N SER A 47 14.78 3.47 -6.42
CA SER A 47 14.84 2.98 -5.02
C SER A 47 13.50 3.10 -4.29
N ARG A 48 12.60 3.96 -4.75
CA ARG A 48 11.26 4.19 -4.18
C ARG A 48 10.27 4.50 -5.28
N LEU A 49 9.86 3.47 -6.00
CA LEU A 49 8.90 3.57 -7.08
C LEU A 49 7.48 3.46 -6.55
N PHE A 50 6.69 4.51 -6.74
CA PHE A 50 5.30 4.55 -6.31
C PHE A 50 4.45 3.54 -7.08
N LEU A 51 3.67 2.75 -6.35
CA LEU A 51 2.65 1.84 -6.85
C LEU A 51 3.16 0.98 -8.03
N LYS A 52 4.41 0.49 -7.94
CA LYS A 52 5.12 -0.28 -8.98
C LYS A 52 5.19 0.43 -10.35
N GLY A 53 5.15 1.76 -10.34
CA GLY A 53 5.25 2.58 -11.56
C GLY A 53 3.94 2.77 -12.33
N ALA A 54 2.79 2.55 -11.71
CA ALA A 54 1.50 2.92 -12.30
C ALA A 54 1.41 4.44 -12.54
N ASP A 55 0.83 4.83 -13.66
CA ASP A 55 0.58 6.23 -14.01
C ASP A 55 -0.63 6.76 -13.22
N VAL A 56 -0.35 7.53 -12.16
CA VAL A 56 -1.41 8.05 -11.28
C VAL A 56 -2.34 9.04 -11.98
N VAL A 57 -1.90 9.70 -13.05
CA VAL A 57 -2.71 10.65 -13.83
C VAL A 57 -3.74 9.92 -14.68
N ALA A 58 -3.41 8.74 -15.20
CA ALA A 58 -4.28 7.96 -16.07
C ALA A 58 -5.62 7.59 -15.40
N TYR A 59 -5.64 7.34 -14.09
CA TYR A 59 -6.88 7.06 -13.37
C TYR A 59 -7.88 8.23 -13.44
N PHE A 60 -7.36 9.46 -13.45
CA PHE A 60 -8.21 10.68 -13.49
C PHE A 60 -8.59 11.06 -14.92
N THR A 61 -7.66 10.96 -15.87
CA THR A 61 -7.83 11.43 -17.24
C THR A 61 -8.43 10.37 -18.17
N GLN A 62 -8.05 9.10 -17.97
CA GLN A 62 -8.43 7.98 -18.85
C GLN A 62 -9.37 6.98 -18.16
N LYS A 63 -9.59 7.12 -16.84
CA LYS A 63 -10.42 6.19 -16.03
C LYS A 63 -9.98 4.73 -16.13
N GLN A 64 -8.65 4.52 -16.19
CA GLN A 64 -8.08 3.17 -16.29
C GLN A 64 -6.69 3.10 -15.63
N TYR A 65 -6.29 1.89 -15.27
CA TYR A 65 -4.91 1.58 -14.95
C TYR A 65 -4.06 1.63 -16.22
N VAL A 66 -2.94 2.33 -16.14
CA VAL A 66 -1.92 2.36 -17.19
C VAL A 66 -0.54 2.23 -16.54
N GLN A 67 0.30 1.36 -17.08
CA GLN A 67 1.67 1.24 -16.63
C GLN A 67 2.50 2.42 -17.15
N GLY A 68 3.19 3.11 -16.26
CA GLY A 68 4.10 4.19 -16.60
C GLY A 68 5.43 3.67 -17.17
N SER A 69 6.07 4.49 -17.99
CA SER A 69 7.37 4.23 -18.60
C SER A 69 8.51 4.84 -17.77
N PRO A 70 9.67 4.19 -17.69
CA PRO A 70 10.88 4.80 -17.12
C PRO A 70 11.35 6.06 -17.84
N GLN A 71 10.89 6.32 -19.07
CA GLN A 71 11.20 7.53 -19.82
C GLN A 71 10.54 8.79 -19.25
N PHE A 72 9.38 8.64 -18.65
CA PHE A 72 8.60 9.76 -18.10
C PHE A 72 8.50 9.62 -16.58
N LYS A 73 9.46 10.23 -15.87
CA LYS A 73 9.56 10.16 -14.42
C LYS A 73 9.49 11.53 -13.77
N SER A 74 8.90 11.59 -12.58
CA SER A 74 9.02 12.73 -11.68
C SER A 74 9.33 12.24 -10.26
N SER A 75 10.04 13.08 -9.51
CA SER A 75 10.23 12.86 -8.07
C SER A 75 9.35 13.84 -7.32
N HIS A 76 8.54 13.31 -6.40
CA HIS A 76 7.71 14.13 -5.51
C HIS A 76 7.81 13.58 -4.08
N GLU A 77 8.13 14.44 -3.13
CA GLU A 77 8.30 14.09 -1.71
C GLU A 77 9.24 12.88 -1.50
N GLY A 78 10.31 12.80 -2.30
CA GLY A 78 11.30 11.74 -2.26
C GLY A 78 10.83 10.38 -2.79
N VAL A 79 9.74 10.34 -3.54
CA VAL A 79 9.17 9.15 -4.19
C VAL A 79 9.19 9.34 -5.69
N THR A 80 9.54 8.30 -6.43
CA THR A 80 9.55 8.30 -7.90
C THR A 80 8.18 7.87 -8.43
N PHE A 81 7.66 8.66 -9.37
CA PHE A 81 6.44 8.38 -10.13
C PHE A 81 6.80 8.16 -11.58
N ARG A 82 6.11 7.24 -12.27
CA ARG A 82 6.26 7.01 -13.71
C ARG A 82 4.94 7.29 -14.41
N PHE A 83 5.04 7.76 -15.65
CA PHE A 83 3.89 8.15 -16.47
C PHE A 83 3.95 7.47 -17.83
N ALA A 84 2.80 7.25 -18.44
CA ALA A 84 2.70 6.65 -19.76
C ALA A 84 3.08 7.64 -20.89
N SER A 85 3.07 8.95 -20.59
CA SER A 85 3.35 9.99 -21.57
C SER A 85 3.98 11.24 -20.93
N ALA A 86 4.62 12.05 -21.77
CA ALA A 86 5.11 13.37 -21.37
C ALA A 86 3.95 14.31 -20.94
N ALA A 87 2.77 14.15 -21.53
CA ALA A 87 1.59 14.94 -21.16
C ALA A 87 1.11 14.61 -19.74
N ASN A 88 0.99 13.32 -19.37
CA ASN A 88 0.62 12.93 -18.03
C ASN A 88 1.66 13.37 -16.99
N LYS A 89 2.95 13.24 -17.33
CA LYS A 89 4.04 13.78 -16.50
C LYS A 89 3.86 15.28 -16.25
N ALA A 90 3.61 16.07 -17.28
CA ALA A 90 3.44 17.51 -17.15
C ALA A 90 2.23 17.89 -16.29
N LEU A 91 1.11 17.17 -16.40
CA LEU A 91 -0.06 17.35 -15.53
C LEU A 91 0.28 17.06 -14.07
N PHE A 92 1.00 15.98 -13.80
CA PHE A 92 1.45 15.66 -12.45
C PHE A 92 2.38 16.74 -11.88
N ASP A 93 3.39 17.17 -12.66
CA ASP A 93 4.37 18.16 -12.21
C ASP A 93 3.72 19.52 -11.85
N GLN A 94 2.62 19.88 -12.52
CA GLN A 94 1.85 21.08 -12.21
C GLN A 94 1.05 20.97 -10.89
N ALA A 95 0.49 19.81 -10.58
CA ALA A 95 -0.38 19.62 -9.42
C ALA A 95 -0.27 18.21 -8.84
N PRO A 96 0.87 17.80 -8.27
CA PRO A 96 1.08 16.42 -7.80
C PRO A 96 0.00 15.94 -6.84
N ALA A 97 -0.36 16.78 -5.86
CA ALA A 97 -1.35 16.42 -4.83
C ALA A 97 -2.73 16.05 -5.41
N SER A 98 -3.09 16.56 -6.60
CA SER A 98 -4.37 16.28 -7.25
C SER A 98 -4.49 14.84 -7.78
N TYR A 99 -3.35 14.16 -7.97
CA TYR A 99 -3.28 12.83 -8.56
C TYR A 99 -2.87 11.73 -7.57
N LEU A 100 -2.55 12.11 -6.33
CA LEU A 100 -2.15 11.13 -5.32
C LEU A 100 -3.37 10.33 -4.84
N PRO A 101 -3.29 8.99 -4.80
CA PRO A 101 -4.33 8.20 -4.19
C PRO A 101 -4.38 8.43 -2.67
N GLN A 102 -5.55 8.21 -2.11
CA GLN A 102 -5.74 8.27 -0.67
C GLN A 102 -4.88 7.23 0.04
N TYR A 103 -4.55 7.50 1.28
CA TYR A 103 -3.81 6.59 2.15
C TYR A 103 -2.45 6.17 1.58
N GLY A 104 -1.77 7.07 0.86
CA GLY A 104 -0.46 6.80 0.27
C GLY A 104 -0.43 5.63 -0.72
N GLY A 105 -1.56 5.28 -1.33
CA GLY A 105 -1.67 4.15 -2.25
C GLY A 105 -1.69 2.77 -1.58
N TYR A 106 -1.85 2.70 -0.25
CA TYR A 106 -2.14 1.44 0.43
C TYR A 106 -3.57 0.98 0.18
N CYS A 107 -3.83 -0.29 0.44
CA CYS A 107 -5.16 -0.88 0.34
C CYS A 107 -6.16 -0.18 1.28
N ALA A 108 -7.16 0.52 0.72
CA ALA A 108 -8.14 1.25 1.51
C ALA A 108 -8.91 0.36 2.50
N ASN A 109 -9.23 -0.89 2.10
CA ASN A 109 -9.84 -1.85 3.00
C ASN A 109 -8.90 -2.22 4.16
N GLY A 110 -7.60 -2.37 3.90
CA GLY A 110 -6.60 -2.59 4.95
C GLY A 110 -6.52 -1.42 5.92
N ILE A 111 -6.58 -0.18 5.42
CA ILE A 111 -6.57 1.02 6.26
C ILE A 111 -7.80 1.10 7.16
N ALA A 112 -8.98 0.63 6.73
CA ALA A 112 -10.17 0.54 7.59
C ALA A 112 -9.96 -0.38 8.82
N TYR A 113 -8.94 -1.23 8.79
CA TYR A 113 -8.48 -2.03 9.94
C TYR A 113 -7.21 -1.49 10.60
N GLY A 114 -6.74 -0.31 10.20
CA GLY A 114 -5.49 0.27 10.68
C GLY A 114 -4.23 -0.46 10.16
N ILE A 115 -4.36 -1.20 9.06
CA ILE A 115 -3.29 -2.03 8.51
C ILE A 115 -2.89 -1.51 7.12
N PRO A 116 -1.69 -0.92 6.95
CA PRO A 116 -1.21 -0.45 5.66
C PRO A 116 -0.75 -1.63 4.77
N TRP A 117 -1.69 -2.48 4.34
CA TRP A 117 -1.44 -3.52 3.34
C TRP A 117 -1.11 -2.91 1.98
N GLY A 118 -0.25 -3.57 1.21
CA GLY A 118 0.05 -3.15 -0.15
C GLY A 118 -1.22 -3.07 -1.01
N GLY A 119 -1.26 -2.07 -1.88
CA GLY A 119 -2.32 -1.93 -2.87
C GLY A 119 -1.84 -2.41 -4.24
N ASP A 120 -2.75 -2.98 -5.01
CA ASP A 120 -2.54 -3.39 -6.39
C ASP A 120 -3.06 -2.29 -7.33
N ALA A 121 -2.19 -1.81 -8.20
CA ALA A 121 -2.46 -0.65 -9.04
C ALA A 121 -3.66 -0.83 -9.99
N ASP A 122 -3.93 -2.05 -10.42
CA ASP A 122 -5.05 -2.41 -11.30
C ASP A 122 -6.39 -2.56 -10.57
N THR A 123 -6.36 -2.58 -9.23
CA THR A 123 -7.55 -2.70 -8.39
C THR A 123 -7.83 -1.39 -7.65
N TRP A 124 -8.66 -0.57 -8.24
CA TRP A 124 -8.91 0.80 -7.78
C TRP A 124 -10.38 1.21 -7.89
N LYS A 125 -10.73 2.34 -7.25
CA LYS A 125 -12.04 3.00 -7.39
C LYS A 125 -11.91 4.50 -7.18
N MET A 126 -12.67 5.27 -7.97
CA MET A 126 -12.95 6.67 -7.68
C MET A 126 -14.18 6.77 -6.79
N ILE A 127 -14.06 7.47 -5.67
CA ILE A 127 -15.17 7.79 -4.77
C ILE A 127 -15.08 9.29 -4.48
N ASP A 128 -16.10 10.05 -4.81
CA ASP A 128 -16.17 11.50 -4.61
C ASP A 128 -14.93 12.25 -5.15
N GLY A 129 -14.47 11.87 -6.35
CA GLY A 129 -13.32 12.47 -7.02
C GLY A 129 -11.95 12.08 -6.44
N LYS A 130 -11.90 11.23 -5.43
CA LYS A 130 -10.67 10.73 -4.80
C LYS A 130 -10.36 9.32 -5.28
N LEU A 131 -9.08 9.05 -5.51
CA LEU A 131 -8.59 7.74 -5.94
C LEU A 131 -8.28 6.85 -4.72
N TYR A 132 -8.85 5.66 -4.71
CA TYR A 132 -8.59 4.62 -3.71
C TYR A 132 -8.02 3.38 -4.38
N ILE A 133 -6.98 2.80 -3.78
CA ILE A 133 -6.33 1.57 -4.24
C ILE A 133 -6.71 0.44 -3.28
N PHE A 134 -6.82 -0.77 -3.80
CA PHE A 134 -7.15 -1.97 -3.02
C PHE A 134 -6.11 -3.07 -3.24
N GLY A 135 -6.01 -4.01 -2.31
CA GLY A 135 -5.11 -5.17 -2.41
C GLY A 135 -5.79 -6.35 -3.12
N GLY A 136 -6.32 -6.10 -4.32
CA GLY A 136 -7.03 -7.07 -5.14
C GLY A 136 -8.56 -6.96 -5.06
N GLN A 137 -9.23 -7.64 -6.01
CA GLN A 137 -10.67 -7.56 -6.24
C GLN A 137 -11.50 -7.94 -5.00
N ALA A 138 -11.15 -9.00 -4.29
CA ALA A 138 -11.87 -9.42 -3.09
C ALA A 138 -11.82 -8.35 -1.98
N SER A 139 -10.70 -7.65 -1.87
CA SER A 139 -10.52 -6.55 -0.92
C SER A 139 -11.39 -5.34 -1.28
N ARG A 140 -11.51 -5.02 -2.57
CA ARG A 140 -12.40 -3.96 -3.07
C ARG A 140 -13.86 -4.31 -2.82
N GLU A 141 -14.28 -5.52 -3.18
CA GLU A 141 -15.66 -5.98 -2.97
C GLU A 141 -16.06 -5.97 -1.49
N ALA A 142 -15.15 -6.39 -0.61
CA ALA A 142 -15.37 -6.32 0.84
C ALA A 142 -15.54 -4.88 1.34
N PHE A 143 -14.77 -3.94 0.81
CA PHE A 143 -14.90 -2.52 1.11
C PHE A 143 -16.23 -1.94 0.62
N GLU A 144 -16.69 -2.39 -0.54
CA GLU A 144 -17.93 -1.95 -1.18
C GLU A 144 -19.20 -2.43 -0.47
N LEU A 145 -19.11 -3.40 0.46
CA LEU A 145 -20.25 -3.82 1.29
C LEU A 145 -20.79 -2.68 2.18
N ASP A 146 -19.93 -1.78 2.63
CA ASP A 146 -20.29 -0.57 3.39
C ASP A 146 -19.25 0.52 3.13
N VAL A 147 -19.35 1.18 1.97
CA VAL A 147 -18.40 2.22 1.57
C VAL A 147 -18.31 3.34 2.60
N ALA A 148 -19.45 3.85 3.08
CA ALA A 148 -19.47 4.98 4.00
C ALA A 148 -18.87 4.61 5.37
N GLY A 149 -19.20 3.43 5.92
CA GLY A 149 -18.63 2.93 7.16
C GLY A 149 -17.12 2.68 7.04
N ASN A 150 -16.70 2.03 5.97
CA ASN A 150 -15.29 1.71 5.73
C ASN A 150 -14.46 2.96 5.47
N LEU A 151 -14.99 3.99 4.80
CA LEU A 151 -14.31 5.28 4.66
C LEU A 151 -14.12 5.96 6.02
N ARG A 152 -15.16 6.03 6.87
CA ARG A 152 -15.03 6.61 8.22
C ARG A 152 -13.97 5.90 9.05
N LEU A 153 -13.94 4.56 9.01
CA LEU A 153 -12.94 3.75 9.70
C LEU A 153 -11.53 4.00 9.13
N ALA A 154 -11.40 4.02 7.81
CA ALA A 154 -10.12 4.25 7.15
C ALA A 154 -9.57 5.65 7.46
N GLU A 155 -10.39 6.69 7.40
CA GLU A 155 -9.98 8.06 7.77
C GLU A 155 -9.54 8.15 9.23
N LYS A 156 -10.31 7.54 10.14
CA LYS A 156 -9.96 7.48 11.55
C LYS A 156 -8.60 6.82 11.77
N TYR A 157 -8.42 5.59 11.30
CA TYR A 157 -7.17 4.86 11.53
C TYR A 157 -5.99 5.45 10.77
N TRP A 158 -6.23 6.03 9.59
CA TRP A 158 -5.20 6.77 8.88
C TRP A 158 -4.69 7.94 9.71
N ALA A 159 -5.58 8.78 10.21
CA ALA A 159 -5.22 9.96 10.97
C ALA A 159 -4.60 9.65 12.34
N GLU A 160 -5.16 8.68 13.07
CA GLU A 160 -4.79 8.40 14.46
C GLU A 160 -3.59 7.47 14.59
N GLU A 161 -3.33 6.58 13.62
CA GLU A 161 -2.39 5.49 13.80
C GLU A 161 -1.42 5.26 12.63
N VAL A 162 -1.86 5.46 11.40
CA VAL A 162 -1.09 5.04 10.23
C VAL A 162 -0.23 6.18 9.68
N LYS A 163 -0.81 7.38 9.53
CA LYS A 163 -0.08 8.55 9.02
C LYS A 163 1.09 8.89 9.93
N GLY A 164 2.28 9.02 9.35
CA GLY A 164 3.50 9.28 10.09
C GLY A 164 4.12 8.06 10.78
N SER A 165 3.46 6.90 10.76
CA SER A 165 4.00 5.67 11.32
C SER A 165 4.90 4.92 10.32
N ASN A 166 5.70 3.98 10.84
CA ASN A 166 6.37 2.98 10.02
C ASN A 166 5.39 1.86 9.66
N SER A 167 5.20 1.61 8.36
CA SER A 167 4.21 0.64 7.86
C SER A 167 4.46 -0.80 8.33
N PHE A 168 5.72 -1.19 8.54
CA PHE A 168 6.07 -2.51 9.07
C PHE A 168 5.61 -2.67 10.53
N TRP A 169 5.95 -1.70 11.38
CA TRP A 169 5.57 -1.74 12.80
C TRP A 169 4.06 -1.61 12.98
N GLN A 170 3.40 -0.80 12.19
CA GLN A 170 1.95 -0.66 12.25
C GLN A 170 1.24 -1.96 11.84
N ARG A 171 1.72 -2.66 10.79
CA ARG A 171 1.23 -4.00 10.44
C ARG A 171 1.44 -5.00 11.57
N SER A 172 2.65 -5.06 12.12
CA SER A 172 2.99 -5.96 13.22
C SER A 172 2.10 -5.71 14.45
N LYS A 173 1.90 -4.44 14.81
CA LYS A 173 0.98 -4.04 15.89
C LYS A 173 -0.42 -4.60 15.65
N ARG A 174 -0.95 -4.47 14.44
CA ARG A 174 -2.34 -4.86 14.10
C ARG A 174 -2.53 -6.36 13.87
N LEU A 175 -1.47 -7.10 13.60
CA LEU A 175 -1.51 -8.57 13.61
C LEU A 175 -1.72 -9.11 15.03
N VAL A 176 -1.16 -8.45 16.04
CA VAL A 176 -1.31 -8.84 17.46
C VAL A 176 -2.57 -8.22 18.07
N PHE A 177 -2.74 -6.90 17.92
CA PHE A 177 -3.84 -6.13 18.49
C PHE A 177 -4.86 -5.77 17.42
N LYS A 178 -5.75 -6.70 17.14
CA LYS A 178 -6.82 -6.52 16.15
C LYS A 178 -7.79 -5.42 16.59
N VAL A 179 -8.35 -4.70 15.60
CA VAL A 179 -9.42 -3.73 15.85
C VAL A 179 -10.72 -4.45 16.25
N PRO A 180 -11.65 -3.80 16.99
CA PRO A 180 -12.88 -4.46 17.46
C PRO A 180 -13.77 -5.00 16.34
N HIS A 181 -13.76 -4.37 15.17
CA HIS A 181 -14.55 -4.77 13.99
C HIS A 181 -13.77 -5.67 13.02
N TYR A 182 -12.62 -6.21 13.45
CA TYR A 182 -11.78 -7.04 12.59
C TYR A 182 -12.56 -8.25 12.06
N LYS A 183 -12.44 -8.48 10.76
CA LYS A 183 -12.93 -9.67 10.08
C LYS A 183 -11.79 -10.31 9.31
N THR A 184 -11.78 -11.63 9.28
CA THR A 184 -10.83 -12.40 8.47
C THR A 184 -11.17 -12.27 6.98
N GLY A 185 -10.22 -12.61 6.12
CA GLY A 185 -10.48 -12.66 4.66
C GLY A 185 -11.60 -13.65 4.30
N GLU A 186 -11.71 -14.76 5.04
CA GLU A 186 -12.77 -15.76 4.85
C GLU A 186 -14.15 -15.20 5.22
N GLU A 187 -14.27 -14.54 6.37
CA GLU A 187 -15.52 -13.89 6.79
C GLU A 187 -15.96 -12.80 5.80
N LEU A 188 -15.02 -12.00 5.30
CA LEU A 188 -15.31 -11.00 4.29
C LEU A 188 -15.75 -11.63 2.96
N ALA A 189 -15.09 -12.69 2.52
CA ALA A 189 -15.46 -13.41 1.30
C ALA A 189 -16.87 -14.01 1.42
N ALA A 190 -17.22 -14.59 2.57
CA ALA A 190 -18.56 -15.11 2.83
C ALA A 190 -19.61 -14.00 2.78
N GLN A 191 -19.34 -12.82 3.35
CA GLN A 191 -20.25 -11.67 3.31
C GLN A 191 -20.45 -11.15 1.88
N VAL A 192 -19.38 -11.06 1.09
CA VAL A 192 -19.45 -10.68 -0.33
C VAL A 192 -20.29 -11.68 -1.12
N ALA A 193 -20.06 -12.99 -0.93
CA ALA A 193 -20.84 -14.01 -1.59
C ALA A 193 -22.32 -13.94 -1.22
N ALA A 194 -22.64 -13.75 0.06
CA ALA A 194 -24.01 -13.59 0.54
C ALA A 194 -24.68 -12.31 -0.03
N ALA A 195 -23.93 -11.22 -0.18
CA ALA A 195 -24.45 -9.99 -0.78
C ALA A 195 -24.76 -10.15 -2.28
N LYS A 196 -23.90 -10.86 -3.01
CA LYS A 196 -24.10 -11.17 -4.44
C LYS A 196 -25.25 -12.16 -4.71
N ALA A 197 -25.60 -12.99 -3.74
CA ALA A 197 -26.69 -13.96 -3.84
C ALA A 197 -28.07 -13.36 -3.55
N ARG A 198 -28.15 -12.12 -3.09
CA ARG A 198 -29.44 -11.43 -2.88
C ARG A 198 -30.00 -10.97 -4.22
N PRO A 199 -31.29 -11.27 -4.53
CA PRO A 199 -31.93 -10.88 -5.79
C PRO A 199 -32.04 -9.35 -5.91
#